data_64fd771927afa0b37c6707e9ac66375a
#
_entry.id   64fd771927afa0b37c6707e9ac66375a
#
_cell.length_a   1.000
_cell.length_b   1.000
_cell.length_c   1.000
_cell.angle_alpha   90.00
_cell.angle_beta   90.00
_cell.angle_gamma   90.00
#
_symmetry.space_group_name_H-M   'P 1'
#
loop_
_entity.id
_entity.type
_entity.pdbx_description
1 polymer ?
#
loop_
_entity_poly.entity_id
_entity_poly.type
_entity_poly.pdbx_seq_one_letter_code
_entity_poly.pdbx_strand_id
1 'polypeptide(L)'
;SDAQGISGGFQIRGSITAVTPTNNTNLLVGTPVDIVWTPVGNILAYDVQYSYSMVGASWNAVPGCTNVAGVDAGGGNKKCNWASITDTISNKVLFRVFDRNNPNASFDSGTFALGPYNYIKGQLTIASPTNSDIWTVGTAYNPSIRWNKTGLIGDLKIEYSTSGTFAAGDYSSGYVFTVANNLASGVDGVNNYSWQAGVIPAPSARKISETGKIRITNLSAPAGTDLTVDSLAFKIRPGFLATPAAFTQPNASTVWYATDTDTINQVVTWASISGTKGDTNPPACLLEYTIDGTNYSPVPGAGALGCTNGTNNFTWSPMADLKSNSVKVRATYADFTGPTGINTESDLFAVRPKIVITPTPDANTILTVGSSYTNLIKWTYLGDPTARTVEIHYDTGLGGGYVDPAQEIGEAAASAGQFSWNNVPNIISSSVKVRVRDKVFTSALGESAPFKVKGGISNVLPAAGANKTADTTMNVTWDYTGSLANFDVYYSPSSGSPSTTYVLVGSLLSTSCAAGSCSFSWLDTEANNLDTVLNTARVKITNALLDTAPLYVETAGASDFKRGASLSGLTVFNGPIVNVGSTSTDIIWTKLKGLSTTTQMKIDYTT
;
A
#
# COMPACT_ATOMS: atom_id res chain seq x y z
N SER A 1 126.20 -30.50 -8.16
CA SER A 1 124.95 -30.99 -8.81
C SER A 1 123.75 -30.48 -8.04
N ASP A 2 123.08 -29.64 -8.69
CA ASP A 2 121.89 -29.02 -8.12
C ASP A 2 120.74 -30.11 -8.19
N ALA A 3 120.20 -30.40 -7.04
CA ALA A 3 119.07 -31.27 -6.95
C ALA A 3 117.78 -30.43 -7.29
N GLN A 4 117.21 -30.75 -8.44
CA GLN A 4 115.92 -30.21 -8.83
C GLN A 4 114.88 -31.23 -8.50
N GLY A 5 113.89 -30.82 -7.70
CA GLY A 5 112.63 -31.57 -7.49
C GLY A 5 111.52 -30.98 -8.36
N ILE A 6 110.89 -31.79 -9.15
CA ILE A 6 109.72 -31.39 -9.97
C ILE A 6 108.49 -31.86 -9.29
N SER A 7 107.60 -30.95 -9.04
CA SER A 7 106.27 -31.32 -8.49
C SER A 7 105.43 -32.07 -9.54
N GLY A 8 104.54 -32.92 -9.10
CA GLY A 8 103.50 -33.47 -9.99
C GLY A 8 102.65 -32.39 -10.62
N GLY A 9 102.09 -32.66 -11.77
CA GLY A 9 101.16 -31.70 -12.40
C GLY A 9 99.96 -31.33 -11.49
N PHE A 10 99.73 -30.05 -11.31
CA PHE A 10 98.57 -29.50 -10.62
C PHE A 10 97.81 -28.59 -11.61
N GLN A 11 96.53 -28.42 -11.33
CA GLN A 11 95.65 -27.58 -12.13
C GLN A 11 95.34 -26.26 -11.38
N ILE A 12 95.56 -25.15 -12.03
CA ILE A 12 95.06 -23.85 -11.57
C ILE A 12 93.69 -23.65 -12.22
N ARG A 13 92.69 -23.44 -11.42
CA ARG A 13 91.30 -23.28 -11.89
C ARG A 13 90.79 -21.94 -11.47
N GLY A 14 89.87 -21.41 -12.23
CA GLY A 14 89.03 -20.29 -11.79
C GLY A 14 88.11 -20.76 -10.62
N SER A 15 87.59 -19.84 -9.83
CA SER A 15 86.58 -20.12 -8.86
C SER A 15 85.48 -19.09 -8.91
N ILE A 16 84.34 -19.41 -8.31
CA ILE A 16 83.22 -18.49 -8.13
C ILE A 16 83.02 -18.36 -6.60
N THR A 17 82.91 -17.11 -6.09
CA THR A 17 82.94 -16.91 -4.64
C THR A 17 81.66 -16.35 -4.04
N ALA A 18 80.73 -15.88 -4.88
CA ALA A 18 79.42 -15.40 -4.47
C ALA A 18 78.42 -15.53 -5.60
N VAL A 19 77.18 -15.75 -5.24
CA VAL A 19 76.04 -15.76 -6.16
C VAL A 19 74.87 -15.02 -5.47
N THR A 20 74.27 -14.10 -6.21
CA THR A 20 73.00 -13.45 -5.80
C THR A 20 71.94 -13.66 -6.86
N PRO A 21 70.66 -13.68 -6.55
CA PRO A 21 70.06 -13.43 -5.23
C PRO A 21 70.46 -14.45 -4.17
N THR A 22 70.73 -13.94 -2.94
CA THR A 22 71.04 -14.81 -1.82
C THR A 22 69.75 -15.27 -1.12
N ASN A 23 69.65 -15.28 0.18
CA ASN A 23 68.50 -15.75 0.92
C ASN A 23 67.35 -14.71 0.99
N ASN A 24 66.12 -15.25 1.21
CA ASN A 24 64.90 -14.47 1.48
C ASN A 24 64.51 -13.49 0.36
N THR A 25 65.01 -13.66 -0.86
CA THR A 25 64.62 -12.82 -2.00
C THR A 25 63.31 -13.38 -2.58
N ASN A 26 62.32 -12.48 -2.74
CA ASN A 26 61.07 -12.83 -3.46
C ASN A 26 61.25 -12.62 -4.97
N LEU A 27 61.20 -13.66 -5.71
CA LEU A 27 61.26 -13.71 -7.15
C LEU A 27 59.85 -13.89 -7.69
N LEU A 28 59.40 -13.01 -8.56
CA LEU A 28 58.01 -13.05 -9.07
C LEU A 28 57.95 -13.74 -10.43
N VAL A 29 57.10 -14.75 -10.56
CA VAL A 29 56.85 -15.44 -11.82
C VAL A 29 56.57 -14.44 -12.94
N GLY A 30 57.21 -14.62 -14.08
CA GLY A 30 57.08 -13.78 -15.27
C GLY A 30 57.88 -12.46 -15.24
N THR A 31 58.56 -12.11 -14.12
CA THR A 31 59.43 -10.92 -14.07
C THR A 31 60.90 -11.25 -14.30
N PRO A 32 61.72 -10.30 -14.77
CA PRO A 32 63.15 -10.52 -14.95
C PRO A 32 63.90 -10.45 -13.61
N VAL A 33 65.01 -11.17 -13.52
CA VAL A 33 65.96 -11.07 -12.42
C VAL A 33 67.40 -11.22 -12.92
N ASP A 34 68.31 -10.40 -12.41
CA ASP A 34 69.74 -10.58 -12.66
C ASP A 34 70.33 -11.55 -11.65
N ILE A 35 70.93 -12.59 -12.13
CA ILE A 35 71.76 -13.49 -11.30
C ILE A 35 73.18 -13.00 -11.43
N VAL A 36 73.79 -12.59 -10.31
CA VAL A 36 75.13 -11.95 -10.29
C VAL A 36 76.08 -12.87 -9.52
N TRP A 37 77.30 -12.98 -9.99
CA TRP A 37 78.34 -13.78 -9.34
C TRP A 37 79.68 -13.11 -9.40
N THR A 38 80.56 -13.51 -8.50
CA THR A 38 81.93 -13.00 -8.42
C THR A 38 82.89 -14.09 -8.92
N PRO A 39 83.46 -13.97 -10.12
CA PRO A 39 84.47 -14.89 -10.61
C PRO A 39 85.86 -14.52 -10.08
N VAL A 40 86.69 -15.53 -9.91
CA VAL A 40 88.13 -15.36 -9.63
C VAL A 40 88.91 -16.16 -10.72
N GLY A 41 89.82 -15.49 -11.40
CA GLY A 41 90.55 -16.02 -12.53
C GLY A 41 89.82 -15.80 -13.86
N ASN A 42 90.39 -16.32 -14.96
CA ASN A 42 89.83 -16.14 -16.30
C ASN A 42 88.90 -17.29 -16.66
N ILE A 43 87.59 -17.11 -16.41
CA ILE A 43 86.54 -18.02 -16.81
C ILE A 43 85.88 -17.47 -18.07
N LEU A 44 85.86 -18.26 -19.15
CA LEU A 44 85.35 -17.80 -20.43
C LEU A 44 83.87 -18.01 -20.63
N ALA A 45 83.32 -19.04 -20.01
CA ALA A 45 81.89 -19.35 -20.14
C ALA A 45 81.29 -19.91 -18.83
N TYR A 46 80.10 -19.46 -18.53
CA TYR A 46 79.34 -19.87 -17.34
C TYR A 46 78.06 -20.57 -17.76
N ASP A 47 77.64 -21.52 -16.91
CA ASP A 47 76.28 -22.05 -16.87
C ASP A 47 75.67 -21.65 -15.56
N VAL A 48 74.45 -21.08 -15.62
CA VAL A 48 73.64 -20.71 -14.50
C VAL A 48 72.46 -21.65 -14.35
N GLN A 49 72.27 -22.22 -13.18
CA GLN A 49 71.21 -23.14 -12.87
C GLN A 49 70.42 -22.69 -11.64
N TYR A 50 69.18 -23.13 -11.57
CA TYR A 50 68.35 -23.01 -10.37
C TYR A 50 67.77 -24.36 -9.96
N SER A 51 67.52 -24.51 -8.66
CA SER A 51 66.77 -25.63 -8.11
C SER A 51 65.60 -25.07 -7.29
N TYR A 52 64.43 -25.68 -7.38
CA TYR A 52 63.23 -25.32 -6.66
C TYR A 52 62.66 -26.49 -5.83
N SER A 53 63.33 -27.60 -5.81
CA SER A 53 62.89 -28.82 -5.12
C SER A 53 64.03 -29.42 -4.30
N MET A 54 63.71 -29.93 -3.10
CA MET A 54 64.61 -30.62 -2.22
C MET A 54 64.74 -32.12 -2.58
N VAL A 55 63.87 -32.63 -3.44
CA VAL A 55 63.88 -34.04 -3.85
C VAL A 55 64.79 -34.23 -5.02
N GLY A 56 65.87 -35.00 -4.81
CA GLY A 56 66.76 -35.41 -5.88
C GLY A 56 67.75 -34.36 -6.37
N ALA A 57 67.93 -33.24 -5.69
CA ALA A 57 68.90 -32.16 -6.02
C ALA A 57 68.96 -31.84 -7.54
N SER A 58 67.80 -31.78 -8.20
CA SER A 58 67.74 -31.48 -9.64
C SER A 58 67.97 -30.01 -9.91
N TRP A 59 68.99 -29.74 -10.71
CA TRP A 59 69.32 -28.43 -11.21
C TRP A 59 68.70 -28.25 -12.61
N ASN A 60 68.03 -27.15 -12.82
CA ASN A 60 67.46 -26.74 -14.07
C ASN A 60 68.29 -25.56 -14.63
N ALA A 61 68.55 -25.54 -15.90
CA ALA A 61 69.22 -24.43 -16.55
C ALA A 61 68.36 -23.15 -16.45
N VAL A 62 68.94 -22.03 -16.09
CA VAL A 62 68.25 -20.74 -16.19
C VAL A 62 68.16 -20.39 -17.68
N PRO A 63 66.93 -20.19 -18.21
CA PRO A 63 66.74 -19.85 -19.64
C PRO A 63 67.58 -18.62 -20.04
N GLY A 64 68.34 -18.78 -21.15
CA GLY A 64 69.23 -17.71 -21.66
C GLY A 64 70.55 -17.54 -20.92
N CYS A 65 70.84 -18.35 -19.87
CA CYS A 65 72.06 -18.25 -19.06
C CYS A 65 72.93 -19.52 -19.16
N THR A 66 72.94 -20.20 -20.27
CA THR A 66 73.78 -21.34 -20.55
C THR A 66 74.85 -20.95 -21.57
N ASN A 67 76.11 -21.31 -21.35
CA ASN A 67 77.23 -20.94 -22.17
C ASN A 67 77.41 -19.41 -22.38
N VAL A 68 77.29 -18.65 -21.31
CA VAL A 68 77.33 -17.18 -21.35
C VAL A 68 78.72 -16.68 -20.84
N ALA A 69 79.26 -15.65 -21.46
CA ALA A 69 80.46 -14.96 -20.94
C ALA A 69 80.15 -14.13 -19.63
N GLY A 70 78.89 -13.93 -19.35
CA GLY A 70 78.38 -13.04 -18.30
C GLY A 70 78.58 -11.57 -18.67
N VAL A 71 77.54 -10.77 -18.45
CA VAL A 71 77.61 -9.30 -18.64
C VAL A 71 78.28 -8.70 -17.43
N ASP A 72 79.16 -7.69 -17.63
CA ASP A 72 79.80 -6.98 -16.53
C ASP A 72 78.74 -6.32 -15.63
N ALA A 73 78.79 -6.64 -14.37
CA ALA A 73 77.89 -6.09 -13.33
C ALA A 73 78.58 -5.03 -12.45
N GLY A 74 79.86 -4.69 -12.75
CA GLY A 74 80.70 -3.77 -11.97
C GLY A 74 81.40 -4.44 -10.78
N GLY A 75 82.50 -3.86 -10.34
CA GLY A 75 83.24 -4.38 -9.19
C GLY A 75 83.87 -5.74 -9.40
N GLY A 76 84.08 -6.16 -10.68
CA GLY A 76 84.60 -7.46 -10.98
C GLY A 76 83.55 -8.57 -11.05
N ASN A 77 82.30 -8.27 -10.86
CA ASN A 77 81.19 -9.18 -10.92
C ASN A 77 80.69 -9.38 -12.34
N LYS A 78 80.12 -10.54 -12.60
CA LYS A 78 79.41 -10.91 -13.82
C LYS A 78 77.94 -11.16 -13.50
N LYS A 79 77.07 -11.00 -14.52
CA LYS A 79 75.64 -11.30 -14.40
C LYS A 79 75.04 -11.99 -15.64
N CYS A 80 73.97 -12.65 -15.45
CA CYS A 80 73.07 -13.08 -16.51
C CYS A 80 71.64 -12.72 -16.10
N ASN A 81 70.85 -12.19 -17.06
CA ASN A 81 69.46 -11.83 -16.83
C ASN A 81 68.56 -13.05 -17.15
N TRP A 82 67.83 -13.53 -16.11
CA TRP A 82 66.73 -14.43 -16.30
C TRP A 82 65.53 -13.62 -16.71
N ALA A 83 65.28 -13.50 -18.00
CA ALA A 83 64.31 -12.53 -18.55
C ALA A 83 62.88 -12.76 -18.09
N SER A 84 62.49 -13.98 -17.76
CA SER A 84 61.17 -14.30 -17.24
C SER A 84 61.27 -15.50 -16.31
N ILE A 85 61.06 -15.27 -15.02
CA ILE A 85 61.09 -16.32 -14.01
C ILE A 85 60.02 -17.36 -14.33
N THR A 86 60.44 -18.61 -14.49
CA THR A 86 59.56 -19.74 -14.83
C THR A 86 58.56 -20.01 -13.70
N ASP A 87 57.35 -20.44 -14.04
CA ASP A 87 56.30 -20.78 -13.11
C ASP A 87 56.57 -22.06 -12.33
N THR A 88 57.41 -21.91 -11.32
CA THR A 88 57.83 -22.99 -10.40
C THR A 88 57.76 -22.46 -8.97
N ILE A 89 56.52 -22.21 -8.49
CA ILE A 89 56.31 -21.65 -7.15
C ILE A 89 56.94 -22.54 -6.09
N SER A 90 57.87 -21.97 -5.31
CA SER A 90 58.64 -22.70 -4.30
C SER A 90 59.18 -21.75 -3.22
N ASN A 91 59.27 -22.25 -2.01
CA ASN A 91 59.97 -21.58 -0.90
C ASN A 91 61.40 -22.09 -0.69
N LYS A 92 61.92 -22.87 -1.61
CA LYS A 92 63.25 -23.50 -1.53
C LYS A 92 64.02 -23.36 -2.83
N VAL A 93 64.30 -22.10 -3.22
CA VAL A 93 65.01 -21.82 -4.47
C VAL A 93 66.47 -21.52 -4.20
N LEU A 94 67.34 -22.23 -4.88
CA LEU A 94 68.77 -22.06 -4.87
C LEU A 94 69.27 -21.77 -6.28
N PHE A 95 70.35 -21.01 -6.38
CA PHE A 95 71.08 -20.74 -7.61
C PHE A 95 72.44 -21.40 -7.57
N ARG A 96 72.91 -21.94 -8.68
CA ARG A 96 74.28 -22.43 -8.92
C ARG A 96 74.84 -21.73 -10.14
N VAL A 97 76.06 -21.28 -10.02
CA VAL A 97 76.85 -20.82 -11.17
C VAL A 97 78.10 -21.66 -11.21
N PHE A 98 78.48 -22.17 -12.36
CA PHE A 98 79.73 -22.92 -12.55
C PHE A 98 80.41 -22.59 -13.88
N ASP A 99 81.72 -22.83 -13.93
CA ASP A 99 82.49 -22.77 -15.12
C ASP A 99 82.11 -23.93 -16.07
N ARG A 100 81.61 -23.60 -17.27
CA ARG A 100 81.17 -24.59 -18.25
C ARG A 100 82.22 -25.59 -18.59
N ASN A 101 83.47 -25.10 -18.68
CA ASN A 101 84.62 -25.92 -19.11
C ASN A 101 85.19 -26.71 -17.89
N ASN A 102 84.89 -26.34 -16.70
CA ASN A 102 85.32 -26.99 -15.49
C ASN A 102 84.23 -26.90 -14.37
N PRO A 103 83.22 -27.79 -14.41
CA PRO A 103 82.08 -27.79 -13.53
C PRO A 103 82.40 -27.86 -12.00
N ASN A 104 83.61 -28.25 -11.64
CA ASN A 104 84.08 -28.26 -10.27
C ASN A 104 84.31 -26.85 -9.72
N ALA A 105 84.51 -25.84 -10.61
CA ALA A 105 84.57 -24.45 -10.26
C ALA A 105 83.12 -23.91 -10.20
N SER A 106 82.43 -24.14 -9.11
CA SER A 106 81.01 -23.78 -8.91
C SER A 106 80.78 -23.09 -7.55
N PHE A 107 79.70 -22.35 -7.47
CA PHE A 107 79.19 -21.78 -6.22
C PHE A 107 77.68 -21.88 -6.17
N ASP A 108 77.15 -22.35 -5.03
CA ASP A 108 75.74 -22.44 -4.74
C ASP A 108 75.32 -21.32 -3.80
N SER A 109 74.21 -20.67 -4.04
CA SER A 109 73.65 -19.58 -3.18
C SER A 109 73.23 -20.09 -1.78
N GLY A 110 73.20 -21.36 -1.53
CA GLY A 110 72.87 -22.01 -0.27
C GLY A 110 72.96 -23.53 -0.37
N THR A 111 72.60 -24.23 0.69
CA THR A 111 72.60 -25.68 0.71
C THR A 111 71.20 -26.26 0.68
N PHE A 112 71.00 -27.44 0.10
CA PHE A 112 69.71 -28.10 0.03
C PHE A 112 69.15 -28.45 1.42
N ALA A 113 69.98 -28.68 2.42
CA ALA A 113 69.57 -29.08 3.75
C ALA A 113 69.14 -27.92 4.65
N LEU A 114 69.89 -26.82 4.57
CA LEU A 114 69.75 -25.71 5.56
C LEU A 114 69.41 -24.38 4.95
N GLY A 115 69.42 -24.24 3.60
CA GLY A 115 69.30 -22.95 2.93
C GLY A 115 70.61 -22.15 3.03
N PRO A 116 70.51 -20.83 3.03
CA PRO A 116 69.29 -20.05 2.91
C PRO A 116 68.65 -20.15 1.55
N TYR A 117 67.29 -20.01 1.53
CA TYR A 117 66.53 -20.13 0.29
C TYR A 117 65.97 -18.79 -0.21
N ASN A 118 65.76 -18.68 -1.51
CA ASN A 118 64.90 -17.68 -2.14
C ASN A 118 63.51 -18.24 -2.35
N TYR A 119 62.55 -17.38 -2.70
CA TYR A 119 61.15 -17.75 -2.95
C TYR A 119 60.79 -17.39 -4.39
N ILE A 120 60.21 -18.34 -5.14
CA ILE A 120 59.45 -18.02 -6.36
C ILE A 120 57.98 -17.92 -5.98
N LYS A 121 57.42 -16.75 -6.19
CA LYS A 121 56.02 -16.43 -5.87
C LYS A 121 55.24 -16.13 -7.14
N GLY A 122 53.96 -16.53 -7.19
CA GLY A 122 53.02 -16.01 -8.15
C GLY A 122 52.73 -14.53 -7.91
N GLN A 123 51.92 -13.98 -8.79
CA GLN A 123 51.39 -12.60 -8.62
C GLN A 123 49.89 -12.63 -8.59
N LEU A 124 49.30 -11.74 -7.82
CA LEU A 124 47.87 -11.57 -7.66
C LEU A 124 47.55 -10.07 -7.44
N THR A 125 46.59 -9.54 -8.22
CA THR A 125 46.10 -8.16 -8.03
C THR A 125 44.62 -8.11 -8.27
N ILE A 126 43.88 -7.29 -7.54
CA ILE A 126 42.44 -7.10 -7.72
C ILE A 126 42.21 -5.96 -8.71
N ALA A 127 41.47 -6.23 -9.79
CA ALA A 127 41.08 -5.26 -10.81
C ALA A 127 39.67 -4.68 -10.61
N SER A 128 38.79 -5.38 -9.90
CA SER A 128 37.46 -4.92 -9.48
C SER A 128 37.08 -5.65 -8.18
N PRO A 129 36.43 -4.98 -7.22
CA PRO A 129 35.94 -3.59 -7.25
C PRO A 129 37.05 -2.54 -7.16
N THR A 130 36.72 -1.32 -7.64
CA THR A 130 37.55 -0.12 -7.55
C THR A 130 36.96 0.86 -6.51
N ASN A 131 37.68 1.93 -6.20
CA ASN A 131 37.19 2.94 -5.25
C ASN A 131 36.01 3.79 -5.74
N SER A 132 35.70 3.76 -7.02
CA SER A 132 34.54 4.44 -7.62
C SER A 132 33.27 3.57 -7.66
N ASP A 133 33.39 2.28 -7.36
CA ASP A 133 32.27 1.37 -7.46
C ASP A 133 31.26 1.59 -6.33
N ILE A 134 29.99 1.74 -6.75
CA ILE A 134 28.82 1.78 -5.87
C ILE A 134 27.85 0.69 -6.36
N TRP A 135 27.74 -0.37 -5.59
CA TRP A 135 26.92 -1.50 -5.92
C TRP A 135 25.66 -1.54 -5.08
N THR A 136 24.55 -1.97 -5.66
CA THR A 136 23.32 -2.23 -4.90
C THR A 136 23.38 -3.65 -4.33
N VAL A 137 23.12 -3.80 -3.04
CA VAL A 137 23.15 -5.08 -2.34
C VAL A 137 22.20 -6.09 -2.99
N GLY A 138 22.66 -7.31 -3.19
CA GLY A 138 21.87 -8.38 -3.82
C GLY A 138 21.77 -8.31 -5.34
N THR A 139 22.35 -7.30 -5.97
CA THR A 139 22.43 -7.21 -7.44
C THR A 139 23.64 -8.01 -7.94
N ALA A 140 23.43 -8.81 -8.96
CA ALA A 140 24.51 -9.49 -9.65
C ALA A 140 25.18 -8.55 -10.67
N TYR A 141 26.42 -8.22 -10.42
CA TYR A 141 27.26 -7.49 -11.38
C TYR A 141 28.10 -8.51 -12.16
N ASN A 142 28.25 -8.35 -13.46
CA ASN A 142 28.98 -9.29 -14.32
C ASN A 142 30.07 -8.60 -15.14
N PRO A 143 31.36 -8.84 -14.85
CA PRO A 143 31.87 -9.51 -13.65
C PRO A 143 31.92 -8.58 -12.46
N SER A 144 31.63 -9.07 -11.25
CA SER A 144 31.68 -8.27 -10.03
C SER A 144 33.07 -8.23 -9.40
N ILE A 145 33.68 -9.39 -9.19
CA ILE A 145 35.05 -9.48 -8.66
C ILE A 145 35.96 -9.93 -9.79
N ARG A 146 37.01 -9.15 -10.07
CA ARG A 146 38.00 -9.43 -11.09
C ARG A 146 39.40 -9.35 -10.52
N TRP A 147 40.25 -10.27 -10.92
CA TRP A 147 41.66 -10.26 -10.55
C TRP A 147 42.56 -10.66 -11.73
N ASN A 148 43.79 -10.20 -11.66
CA ASN A 148 44.85 -10.68 -12.51
C ASN A 148 45.74 -11.61 -11.70
N LYS A 149 46.14 -12.73 -12.28
CA LYS A 149 47.12 -13.62 -11.67
C LYS A 149 48.22 -13.99 -12.66
N THR A 150 49.35 -14.35 -12.13
CA THR A 150 50.44 -14.97 -12.87
C THR A 150 51.03 -16.09 -12.03
N GLY A 151 51.18 -17.26 -12.61
CA GLY A 151 51.72 -18.47 -11.99
C GLY A 151 50.64 -19.37 -11.31
N LEU A 152 51.03 -20.58 -11.02
CA LEU A 152 50.18 -21.65 -10.45
C LEU A 152 50.00 -21.44 -8.92
N ILE A 153 49.22 -20.42 -8.55
CA ILE A 153 49.05 -19.98 -7.16
C ILE A 153 48.10 -20.86 -6.33
N GLY A 154 47.53 -21.91 -6.92
CA GLY A 154 46.55 -22.77 -6.24
C GLY A 154 45.18 -22.12 -6.05
N ASP A 155 44.33 -22.75 -5.24
CA ASP A 155 42.97 -22.29 -4.99
C ASP A 155 42.92 -21.01 -4.13
N LEU A 156 41.83 -20.25 -4.30
CA LEU A 156 41.64 -18.96 -3.69
C LEU A 156 40.52 -18.99 -2.66
N LYS A 157 40.65 -18.14 -1.65
CA LYS A 157 39.58 -17.69 -0.77
C LYS A 157 39.29 -16.22 -1.08
N ILE A 158 38.01 -15.91 -1.22
CA ILE A 158 37.53 -14.54 -1.37
C ILE A 158 36.74 -14.17 -0.11
N GLU A 159 37.09 -13.05 0.51
CA GLU A 159 36.44 -12.52 1.69
C GLU A 159 35.97 -11.08 1.42
N TYR A 160 34.85 -10.72 2.05
CA TYR A 160 34.29 -9.37 2.05
C TYR A 160 34.31 -8.79 3.45
N SER A 161 34.88 -7.62 3.61
CA SER A 161 34.88 -6.85 4.85
C SER A 161 33.92 -5.68 4.74
N THR A 162 33.04 -5.54 5.74
CA THR A 162 32.14 -4.38 5.85
C THR A 162 32.77 -3.20 6.60
N SER A 163 33.80 -3.45 7.42
CA SER A 163 34.56 -2.42 8.14
C SER A 163 35.60 -1.74 7.25
N GLY A 164 35.96 -2.36 6.12
CA GLY A 164 37.04 -1.91 5.25
C GLY A 164 38.43 -2.34 5.70
N THR A 165 38.52 -3.19 6.73
CA THR A 165 39.76 -3.79 7.24
C THR A 165 39.58 -5.30 7.43
N PHE A 166 40.71 -6.00 7.61
CA PHE A 166 40.76 -7.43 7.87
C PHE A 166 41.62 -7.70 9.11
N ALA A 167 41.50 -6.85 10.13
CA ALA A 167 42.16 -7.05 11.40
C ALA A 167 41.52 -8.22 12.17
N ALA A 168 42.26 -8.84 13.09
CA ALA A 168 41.73 -9.95 13.91
C ALA A 168 40.42 -9.58 14.62
N GLY A 169 40.27 -8.32 15.07
CA GLY A 169 39.05 -7.80 15.66
C GLY A 169 37.85 -7.75 14.72
N ASP A 170 38.07 -7.57 13.41
CA ASP A 170 36.97 -7.56 12.43
C ASP A 170 36.38 -8.94 12.23
N TYR A 171 37.21 -9.98 12.27
CA TYR A 171 36.75 -11.37 12.21
C TYR A 171 35.93 -11.74 13.46
N SER A 172 36.40 -11.37 14.64
CA SER A 172 35.70 -11.66 15.91
C SER A 172 34.41 -10.84 16.07
N SER A 173 34.35 -9.65 15.46
CA SER A 173 33.18 -8.77 15.49
C SER A 173 32.18 -9.05 14.35
N GLY A 174 32.40 -10.06 13.52
CA GLY A 174 31.48 -10.44 12.45
C GLY A 174 31.42 -9.42 11.30
N TYR A 175 32.49 -8.65 11.05
CA TYR A 175 32.57 -7.72 9.92
C TYR A 175 33.19 -8.34 8.66
N VAL A 176 33.83 -9.50 8.77
CA VAL A 176 34.47 -10.21 7.67
C VAL A 176 33.69 -11.48 7.34
N PHE A 177 33.36 -11.66 6.08
CA PHE A 177 32.54 -12.75 5.57
C PHE A 177 33.21 -13.47 4.44
N THR A 178 33.16 -14.80 4.41
CA THR A 178 33.61 -15.62 3.29
C THR A 178 32.60 -15.51 2.13
N VAL A 179 33.07 -15.06 0.98
CA VAL A 179 32.30 -14.99 -0.27
C VAL A 179 32.48 -16.27 -1.09
N ALA A 180 33.72 -16.74 -1.21
CA ALA A 180 34.05 -18.02 -1.84
C ALA A 180 35.24 -18.67 -1.14
N ASN A 181 35.28 -19.99 -1.12
CA ASN A 181 36.38 -20.77 -0.57
C ASN A 181 36.70 -21.92 -1.53
N ASN A 182 37.97 -22.32 -1.61
CA ASN A 182 38.45 -23.33 -2.55
C ASN A 182 38.05 -23.03 -4.01
N LEU A 183 38.12 -21.76 -4.39
CA LEU A 183 37.84 -21.30 -5.74
C LEU A 183 39.09 -21.52 -6.61
N ALA A 184 38.96 -22.26 -7.71
CA ALA A 184 40.04 -22.40 -8.66
C ALA A 184 40.55 -21.00 -9.10
N SER A 185 41.88 -20.79 -9.05
CA SER A 185 42.50 -19.48 -9.33
C SER A 185 42.35 -19.02 -10.78
N GLY A 186 42.02 -19.94 -11.67
CA GLY A 186 41.86 -19.70 -13.11
C GLY A 186 43.17 -19.73 -13.88
N VAL A 187 43.18 -19.09 -15.05
CA VAL A 187 44.34 -19.02 -15.94
C VAL A 187 45.17 -17.77 -15.70
N ASP A 188 46.40 -17.71 -16.20
CA ASP A 188 47.19 -16.50 -16.14
C ASP A 188 46.51 -15.36 -16.92
N GLY A 189 46.55 -14.15 -16.35
CA GLY A 189 45.83 -12.99 -16.83
C GLY A 189 44.56 -12.72 -16.05
N VAL A 190 43.50 -12.21 -16.72
CA VAL A 190 42.27 -11.75 -16.11
C VAL A 190 41.32 -12.89 -15.79
N ASN A 191 40.91 -12.98 -14.55
CA ASN A 191 39.91 -13.91 -14.03
C ASN A 191 38.77 -13.15 -13.36
N ASN A 192 37.64 -13.82 -13.18
CA ASN A 192 36.46 -13.19 -12.57
C ASN A 192 35.64 -14.18 -11.75
N TYR A 193 34.86 -13.60 -10.81
CA TYR A 193 33.88 -14.29 -10.00
C TYR A 193 32.60 -13.47 -9.97
N SER A 194 31.48 -14.08 -10.37
CA SER A 194 30.17 -13.45 -10.30
C SER A 194 29.64 -13.53 -8.88
N TRP A 195 29.49 -12.41 -8.24
CA TRP A 195 28.99 -12.28 -6.88
C TRP A 195 27.78 -11.37 -6.84
N GLN A 196 26.74 -11.77 -6.13
CA GLN A 196 25.66 -10.85 -5.77
C GLN A 196 26.18 -9.95 -4.65
N ALA A 197 26.37 -8.67 -4.95
CA ALA A 197 27.04 -7.72 -4.08
C ALA A 197 26.47 -7.75 -2.64
N GLY A 198 27.32 -7.98 -1.66
CA GLY A 198 26.96 -8.03 -0.24
C GLY A 198 26.16 -9.27 0.20
N VAL A 199 25.87 -10.22 -0.69
CA VAL A 199 25.20 -11.48 -0.31
C VAL A 199 26.21 -12.48 0.21
N ILE A 200 26.02 -12.93 1.43
CA ILE A 200 26.88 -13.90 2.10
C ILE A 200 26.26 -15.30 1.92
N PRO A 201 26.99 -16.26 1.33
CA PRO A 201 26.43 -17.58 1.04
C PRO A 201 26.00 -18.38 2.28
N ALA A 202 26.75 -18.25 3.37
CA ALA A 202 26.43 -18.95 4.62
C ALA A 202 26.99 -18.17 5.85
N PRO A 203 26.15 -17.82 6.83
CA PRO A 203 24.69 -17.84 6.79
C PRO A 203 24.16 -16.85 5.76
N SER A 204 23.10 -17.22 5.05
CA SER A 204 22.55 -16.37 4.00
C SER A 204 22.13 -15.00 4.58
N ALA A 205 22.86 -13.97 4.22
CA ALA A 205 22.66 -12.63 4.73
C ALA A 205 23.01 -11.58 3.67
N ARG A 206 22.44 -10.37 3.80
CA ARG A 206 22.79 -9.24 2.96
C ARG A 206 23.52 -8.19 3.80
N LYS A 207 24.69 -7.80 3.37
CA LYS A 207 25.56 -6.86 4.10
C LYS A 207 25.88 -5.62 3.24
N ILE A 208 25.67 -4.46 3.80
CA ILE A 208 25.97 -3.15 3.18
C ILE A 208 27.17 -2.49 3.85
N SER A 209 27.88 -1.64 3.12
CA SER A 209 29.03 -0.87 3.64
C SER A 209 29.35 0.32 2.75
N GLU A 210 29.77 1.43 3.35
CA GLU A 210 30.35 2.61 2.67
C GLU A 210 31.87 2.49 2.48
N THR A 211 32.50 1.50 3.11
CA THR A 211 33.96 1.31 3.15
C THR A 211 34.38 -0.13 2.86
N GLY A 212 33.48 -0.90 2.21
CA GLY A 212 33.71 -2.32 1.98
C GLY A 212 35.00 -2.62 1.21
N LYS A 213 35.63 -3.75 1.47
CA LYS A 213 36.77 -4.28 0.72
C LYS A 213 36.62 -5.77 0.44
N ILE A 214 37.23 -6.19 -0.66
CA ILE A 214 37.45 -7.60 -0.99
C ILE A 214 38.89 -7.95 -0.66
N ARG A 215 39.10 -9.12 -0.04
CA ARG A 215 40.39 -9.77 0.12
C ARG A 215 40.39 -11.06 -0.68
N ILE A 216 41.48 -11.29 -1.42
CA ILE A 216 41.75 -12.57 -2.08
C ILE A 216 43.04 -13.16 -1.52
N THR A 217 42.96 -14.40 -1.03
CA THR A 217 44.10 -15.14 -0.45
C THR A 217 44.21 -16.48 -1.16
N ASN A 218 45.44 -16.89 -1.54
CA ASN A 218 45.68 -18.24 -2.00
C ASN A 218 45.75 -19.24 -0.84
N LEU A 219 45.20 -20.44 -1.02
CA LEU A 219 45.04 -21.42 0.06
C LEU A 219 46.12 -22.48 0.12
N SER A 220 46.82 -22.73 -0.95
CA SER A 220 47.72 -23.87 -1.12
C SER A 220 49.18 -23.46 -1.41
N ALA A 221 49.62 -22.31 -0.91
CA ALA A 221 50.97 -21.83 -1.13
C ALA A 221 51.98 -22.55 -0.20
N PRO A 222 53.18 -22.82 -0.66
CA PRO A 222 54.29 -23.19 0.24
C PRO A 222 54.54 -22.04 1.25
N ALA A 223 54.86 -22.38 2.48
CA ALA A 223 55.09 -21.37 3.54
C ALA A 223 56.05 -20.26 3.08
N GLY A 224 55.67 -19.01 3.27
CA GLY A 224 56.40 -17.83 2.81
C GLY A 224 56.16 -17.43 1.34
N THR A 225 55.36 -18.19 0.57
CA THR A 225 54.93 -17.80 -0.78
C THR A 225 53.48 -17.37 -0.79
N ASP A 226 52.85 -17.18 0.41
CA ASP A 226 51.46 -16.75 0.57
C ASP A 226 51.22 -15.41 -0.14
N LEU A 227 50.08 -15.34 -0.83
CA LEU A 227 49.61 -14.13 -1.49
C LEU A 227 48.29 -13.73 -0.84
N THR A 228 48.23 -12.48 -0.36
CA THR A 228 47.01 -11.86 0.12
C THR A 228 46.96 -10.45 -0.47
N VAL A 229 45.86 -10.13 -1.12
CA VAL A 229 45.64 -8.81 -1.73
C VAL A 229 44.27 -8.27 -1.36
N ASP A 230 44.21 -7.00 -1.08
CA ASP A 230 43.01 -6.27 -0.74
C ASP A 230 42.62 -5.32 -1.88
N SER A 231 41.33 -5.20 -2.16
CA SER A 231 40.82 -4.17 -3.05
C SER A 231 40.95 -2.77 -2.43
N LEU A 232 40.80 -1.76 -3.25
CA LEU A 232 40.44 -0.43 -2.74
C LEU A 232 39.06 -0.49 -2.08
N ALA A 233 38.77 0.47 -1.20
CA ALA A 233 37.46 0.58 -0.58
C ALA A 233 36.40 0.93 -1.64
N PHE A 234 35.27 0.25 -1.60
CA PHE A 234 34.12 0.49 -2.47
C PHE A 234 32.82 0.49 -1.64
N LYS A 235 31.69 0.77 -2.29
CA LYS A 235 30.42 0.92 -1.58
C LYS A 235 29.44 -0.17 -1.99
N ILE A 236 28.76 -0.75 -1.01
CA ILE A 236 27.56 -1.58 -1.22
C ILE A 236 26.41 -0.94 -0.46
N ARG A 237 25.41 -0.46 -1.18
CA ARG A 237 24.29 0.32 -0.67
C ARG A 237 22.96 -0.42 -0.81
N PRO A 238 21.95 -0.09 0.00
CA PRO A 238 20.58 -0.52 -0.24
C PRO A 238 20.03 0.12 -1.51
N GLY A 239 18.84 -0.31 -1.94
CA GLY A 239 18.14 0.25 -3.08
C GLY A 239 16.65 -0.02 -3.00
N PHE A 240 15.94 0.36 -4.06
CA PHE A 240 14.53 0.05 -4.24
C PHE A 240 14.35 -0.77 -5.51
N LEU A 241 13.35 -1.66 -5.52
CA LEU A 241 13.03 -2.44 -6.70
C LEU A 241 12.54 -1.51 -7.83
N ALA A 242 13.08 -1.69 -9.02
CA ALA A 242 12.59 -0.97 -10.20
C ALA A 242 11.45 -1.70 -10.92
N THR A 243 11.40 -3.03 -10.78
CA THR A 243 10.42 -3.88 -11.47
C THR A 243 10.05 -5.08 -10.58
N PRO A 244 8.78 -5.26 -10.20
CA PRO A 244 7.67 -4.32 -10.33
C PRO A 244 7.97 -2.99 -9.63
N ALA A 245 7.18 -1.93 -9.92
CA ALA A 245 7.38 -0.60 -9.34
C ALA A 245 7.66 -0.67 -7.84
N ALA A 246 8.57 0.18 -7.35
CA ALA A 246 8.95 0.17 -5.95
C ALA A 246 7.76 0.39 -5.01
N PHE A 247 6.80 1.25 -5.42
CA PHE A 247 5.53 1.41 -4.72
C PHE A 247 4.44 0.58 -5.39
N THR A 248 3.70 -0.19 -4.59
CA THR A 248 2.47 -0.87 -5.02
C THR A 248 1.23 -0.15 -4.50
N GLN A 249 1.36 0.59 -3.40
CA GLN A 249 0.35 1.49 -2.82
C GLN A 249 1.03 2.70 -2.15
N PRO A 250 0.53 3.91 -2.35
CA PRO A 250 -0.52 4.29 -3.31
C PRO A 250 -0.04 4.21 -4.77
N ASN A 251 -0.99 4.02 -5.71
CA ASN A 251 -0.75 4.01 -7.15
C ASN A 251 -1.68 5.02 -7.85
N ALA A 252 -1.58 5.16 -9.17
CA ALA A 252 -2.33 6.16 -9.95
C ALA A 252 -3.87 6.04 -9.83
N SER A 253 -4.40 4.89 -9.45
CA SER A 253 -5.85 4.69 -9.24
C SER A 253 -6.29 4.91 -7.79
N THR A 254 -5.35 5.15 -6.88
CA THR A 254 -5.63 5.27 -5.45
C THR A 254 -6.35 6.58 -5.14
N VAL A 255 -7.45 6.48 -4.42
CA VAL A 255 -8.15 7.61 -3.82
C VAL A 255 -8.29 7.37 -2.33
N TRP A 256 -7.66 8.17 -1.52
CA TRP A 256 -7.82 8.18 -0.07
C TRP A 256 -8.66 9.36 0.38
N TYR A 257 -9.21 9.27 1.59
CA TYR A 257 -10.08 10.31 2.10
C TYR A 257 -9.43 11.04 3.27
N ALA A 258 -9.51 12.36 3.23
CA ALA A 258 -8.96 13.25 4.25
C ALA A 258 -9.57 12.91 5.62
N THR A 259 -8.76 12.91 6.67
CA THR A 259 -9.12 12.59 8.05
C THR A 259 -9.79 11.22 8.29
N ASP A 260 -9.80 10.36 7.26
CA ASP A 260 -10.29 8.99 7.42
C ASP A 260 -9.38 8.18 8.35
N THR A 261 -9.97 7.34 9.15
CA THR A 261 -9.29 6.45 10.10
C THR A 261 -9.29 4.99 9.63
N ASP A 262 -9.58 4.75 8.37
CA ASP A 262 -9.54 3.40 7.78
C ASP A 262 -8.10 2.87 7.75
N THR A 263 -7.83 1.90 8.61
CA THR A 263 -6.51 1.27 8.74
C THR A 263 -6.24 0.17 7.71
N ILE A 264 -7.26 -0.26 6.97
CA ILE A 264 -7.18 -1.36 6.00
C ILE A 264 -6.74 -0.84 4.64
N ASN A 265 -7.31 0.29 4.21
CA ASN A 265 -7.13 0.80 2.85
C ASN A 265 -6.08 1.91 2.73
N GLN A 266 -5.64 2.52 3.84
CA GLN A 266 -4.64 3.60 3.84
C GLN A 266 -3.23 3.07 4.16
N VAL A 267 -2.83 2.02 3.46
CA VAL A 267 -1.53 1.39 3.64
C VAL A 267 -0.57 1.84 2.54
N VAL A 268 0.53 2.49 2.95
CA VAL A 268 1.68 2.73 2.08
C VAL A 268 2.47 1.45 1.98
N THR A 269 2.66 0.92 0.76
CA THR A 269 3.38 -0.32 0.51
C THR A 269 4.48 -0.09 -0.51
N TRP A 270 5.71 -0.38 -0.12
CA TRP A 270 6.88 -0.26 -1.00
C TRP A 270 7.79 -1.48 -0.88
N ALA A 271 8.58 -1.72 -1.90
CA ALA A 271 9.55 -2.81 -1.95
C ALA A 271 10.97 -2.28 -2.00
N SER A 272 11.78 -2.74 -1.08
CA SER A 272 13.18 -2.36 -0.96
C SER A 272 14.13 -3.53 -1.14
N ILE A 273 15.36 -3.21 -1.58
CA ILE A 273 16.50 -4.11 -1.58
C ILE A 273 17.40 -3.65 -0.45
N SER A 274 17.42 -4.38 0.65
CA SER A 274 18.11 -3.97 1.87
C SER A 274 19.08 -5.03 2.38
N GLY A 275 20.00 -4.59 3.23
CA GLY A 275 20.95 -5.42 3.97
C GLY A 275 21.25 -4.77 5.30
N THR A 276 21.98 -5.46 6.17
CA THR A 276 22.39 -4.94 7.48
C THR A 276 23.79 -4.33 7.42
N LYS A 277 24.01 -3.28 8.19
CA LYS A 277 25.33 -2.70 8.42
C LYS A 277 25.91 -3.36 9.69
N GLY A 278 26.91 -4.23 9.52
CA GLY A 278 27.38 -5.08 10.62
C GLY A 278 26.36 -6.17 10.98
N ASP A 279 26.19 -6.46 12.28
CA ASP A 279 25.31 -7.52 12.77
C ASP A 279 23.90 -7.06 13.11
N THR A 280 23.63 -5.77 13.04
CA THR A 280 22.40 -5.20 13.57
C THR A 280 21.41 -4.77 12.48
N ASN A 281 20.39 -4.09 12.83
CA ASN A 281 19.17 -3.74 12.12
C ASN A 281 19.35 -3.28 10.65
N PRO A 282 18.35 -3.53 9.80
CA PRO A 282 18.31 -2.93 8.48
C PRO A 282 18.31 -1.40 8.60
N PRO A 283 18.83 -0.67 7.60
CA PRO A 283 18.80 0.79 7.60
C PRO A 283 17.37 1.30 7.69
N ALA A 284 17.19 2.44 8.34
CA ALA A 284 15.89 3.06 8.47
C ALA A 284 15.44 3.72 7.16
N CYS A 285 14.13 3.69 6.89
CA CYS A 285 13.47 4.49 5.88
C CYS A 285 12.66 5.62 6.50
N LEU A 286 12.67 6.76 5.86
CA LEU A 286 11.79 7.90 6.11
C LEU A 286 10.71 7.91 5.04
N LEU A 287 9.45 8.07 5.45
CA LEU A 287 8.36 8.33 4.53
C LEU A 287 8.03 9.82 4.55
N GLU A 288 7.96 10.39 3.38
CA GLU A 288 7.62 11.79 3.15
C GLU A 288 6.52 11.88 2.10
N TYR A 289 5.73 12.93 2.11
CA TYR A 289 4.72 13.20 1.09
C TYR A 289 4.85 14.61 0.52
N THR A 290 4.36 14.78 -0.69
CA THR A 290 4.23 16.08 -1.34
C THR A 290 2.85 16.22 -1.97
N ILE A 291 2.37 17.46 -2.09
CA ILE A 291 1.15 17.81 -2.81
C ILE A 291 1.43 18.68 -4.05
N ASP A 292 2.66 19.14 -4.21
CA ASP A 292 3.12 20.04 -5.28
C ASP A 292 4.25 19.44 -6.14
N GLY A 293 4.75 18.23 -5.77
CA GLY A 293 5.82 17.53 -6.44
C GLY A 293 7.24 18.02 -6.10
N THR A 294 7.39 19.05 -5.26
CA THR A 294 8.68 19.68 -4.95
C THR A 294 8.99 19.71 -3.47
N ASN A 295 8.02 20.09 -2.66
CA ASN A 295 8.19 20.23 -1.21
C ASN A 295 7.70 18.98 -0.50
N TYR A 296 8.62 18.27 0.17
CA TYR A 296 8.32 17.06 0.91
C TYR A 296 8.22 17.32 2.40
N SER A 297 7.18 16.81 3.01
CA SER A 297 6.96 16.82 4.47
C SER A 297 6.93 15.39 5.01
N PRO A 298 7.37 15.14 6.24
CA PRO A 298 7.27 13.81 6.84
C PRO A 298 5.82 13.31 6.91
N VAL A 299 5.61 12.04 6.60
CA VAL A 299 4.30 11.40 6.82
C VAL A 299 4.05 11.32 8.33
N PRO A 300 2.95 11.91 8.83
CA PRO A 300 2.65 11.89 10.26
C PRO A 300 2.62 10.47 10.83
N GLY A 301 3.30 10.27 11.95
CA GLY A 301 3.36 8.98 12.65
C GLY A 301 4.31 7.95 12.06
N ALA A 302 4.93 8.20 10.89
CA ALA A 302 5.82 7.22 10.26
C ALA A 302 7.16 7.07 10.99
N GLY A 303 7.72 8.17 11.54
CA GLY A 303 9.03 8.12 12.19
C GLY A 303 10.11 7.50 11.31
N ALA A 304 11.11 6.89 11.94
CA ALA A 304 12.12 6.08 11.26
C ALA A 304 11.66 4.61 11.23
N LEU A 305 11.33 4.10 10.06
CA LEU A 305 10.84 2.74 9.86
C LEU A 305 12.00 1.80 9.53
N GLY A 306 12.02 0.59 10.07
CA GLY A 306 12.97 -0.43 9.64
C GLY A 306 12.70 -0.85 8.19
N CYS A 307 13.66 -0.58 7.27
CA CYS A 307 13.50 -0.88 5.84
C CYS A 307 14.09 -2.27 5.53
N THR A 308 13.26 -3.30 5.59
CA THR A 308 13.68 -4.68 5.37
C THR A 308 13.72 -5.01 3.88
N ASN A 309 14.50 -6.04 3.51
CA ASN A 309 14.51 -6.52 2.14
C ASN A 309 13.16 -7.14 1.76
N GLY A 310 12.59 -6.72 0.64
CA GLY A 310 11.26 -7.11 0.18
C GLY A 310 10.20 -6.06 0.49
N THR A 311 8.97 -6.49 0.74
CA THR A 311 7.83 -5.61 0.95
C THR A 311 7.82 -5.02 2.35
N ASN A 312 7.62 -3.71 2.42
CA ASN A 312 7.47 -2.93 3.64
C ASN A 312 6.11 -2.21 3.61
N ASN A 313 5.50 -2.04 4.76
CA ASN A 313 4.18 -1.43 4.91
C ASN A 313 4.17 -0.39 6.02
N PHE A 314 3.38 0.66 5.82
CA PHE A 314 3.05 1.64 6.83
C PHE A 314 1.59 2.05 6.69
N THR A 315 0.83 2.00 7.78
CA THR A 315 -0.56 2.47 7.79
C THR A 315 -0.58 3.96 8.12
N TRP A 316 -1.03 4.78 7.16
CA TRP A 316 -1.17 6.21 7.34
C TRP A 316 -2.57 6.56 7.86
N SER A 317 -2.77 6.44 9.16
CA SER A 317 -4.05 6.70 9.83
C SER A 317 -3.84 7.50 11.13
N PRO A 318 -4.60 8.59 11.36
CA PRO A 318 -5.55 9.18 10.41
C PRO A 318 -4.88 9.80 9.19
N MET A 319 -5.58 9.79 8.07
CA MET A 319 -5.08 10.42 6.85
C MET A 319 -4.98 11.94 7.03
N ALA A 320 -3.90 12.53 6.60
CA ALA A 320 -3.76 13.99 6.61
C ALA A 320 -4.79 14.68 5.70
N ASP A 321 -5.24 15.86 6.08
CA ASP A 321 -6.22 16.65 5.32
C ASP A 321 -5.58 17.38 4.14
N LEU A 322 -5.16 16.63 3.12
CA LEU A 322 -4.36 17.16 2.02
C LEU A 322 -5.17 17.79 0.88
N LYS A 323 -6.38 17.33 0.62
CA LYS A 323 -7.30 17.84 -0.45
C LYS A 323 -6.59 18.10 -1.78
N SER A 324 -5.88 17.11 -2.30
CA SER A 324 -5.11 17.22 -3.53
C SER A 324 -5.32 15.99 -4.43
N ASN A 325 -5.32 16.22 -5.74
CA ASN A 325 -5.29 15.15 -6.75
C ASN A 325 -3.86 14.79 -7.17
N SER A 326 -2.85 15.42 -6.57
CA SER A 326 -1.45 15.32 -6.99
C SER A 326 -0.54 14.98 -5.81
N VAL A 327 -1.00 14.10 -4.93
CA VAL A 327 -0.21 13.63 -3.79
C VAL A 327 0.78 12.57 -4.27
N LYS A 328 2.01 12.61 -3.77
CA LYS A 328 2.99 11.53 -3.86
C LYS A 328 3.53 11.19 -2.49
N VAL A 329 3.94 9.95 -2.31
CA VAL A 329 4.73 9.49 -1.19
C VAL A 329 6.13 9.13 -1.68
N ARG A 330 7.16 9.51 -0.92
CA ARG A 330 8.54 9.17 -1.15
C ARG A 330 9.07 8.35 0.02
N ALA A 331 9.73 7.24 -0.27
CA ALA A 331 10.54 6.51 0.70
C ALA A 331 12.01 6.82 0.48
N THR A 332 12.73 7.22 1.52
CA THR A 332 14.15 7.58 1.48
C THR A 332 14.90 6.80 2.56
N TYR A 333 16.02 6.19 2.23
CA TYR A 333 16.90 5.62 3.25
C TYR A 333 17.52 6.72 4.10
N ALA A 334 17.31 6.66 5.41
CA ALA A 334 17.68 7.73 6.35
C ALA A 334 19.19 8.06 6.34
N ASP A 335 20.04 7.04 6.18
CA ASP A 335 21.51 7.20 6.14
C ASP A 335 22.03 7.71 4.78
N PHE A 336 21.14 7.86 3.79
CA PHE A 336 21.49 8.21 2.40
C PHE A 336 20.62 9.36 1.88
N THR A 337 20.52 10.42 2.68
CA THR A 337 19.78 11.66 2.35
C THR A 337 20.63 12.64 1.55
N GLY A 338 20.01 13.66 0.94
CA GLY A 338 20.69 14.70 0.17
C GLY A 338 20.52 14.52 -1.35
N PRO A 339 21.22 15.29 -2.18
CA PRO A 339 21.03 15.32 -3.63
C PRO A 339 21.30 13.97 -4.32
N THR A 340 22.11 13.12 -3.70
CA THR A 340 22.41 11.75 -4.16
C THR A 340 21.75 10.69 -3.28
N GLY A 341 20.71 11.06 -2.54
CA GLY A 341 19.98 10.17 -1.64
C GLY A 341 19.35 9.01 -2.37
N ILE A 342 19.25 7.88 -1.68
CA ILE A 342 18.59 6.70 -2.21
C ILE A 342 17.10 6.78 -1.83
N ASN A 343 16.27 7.10 -2.81
CA ASN A 343 14.84 7.26 -2.63
C ASN A 343 14.05 6.66 -3.78
N THR A 344 12.75 6.53 -3.59
CA THR A 344 11.78 6.14 -4.60
C THR A 344 10.45 6.83 -4.31
N GLU A 345 9.64 7.04 -5.33
CA GLU A 345 8.36 7.75 -5.23
C GLU A 345 7.22 6.88 -5.75
N SER A 346 6.04 7.08 -5.16
CA SER A 346 4.80 6.52 -5.67
C SER A 346 4.35 7.22 -6.95
N ASP A 347 3.36 6.65 -7.64
CA ASP A 347 2.55 7.40 -8.59
C ASP A 347 1.82 8.55 -7.90
N LEU A 348 1.30 9.48 -8.71
CA LEU A 348 0.37 10.49 -8.24
C LEU A 348 -0.94 9.82 -7.84
N PHE A 349 -1.46 10.16 -6.67
CA PHE A 349 -2.77 9.70 -6.19
C PHE A 349 -3.58 10.85 -5.61
N ALA A 350 -4.86 10.60 -5.33
CA ALA A 350 -5.75 11.63 -4.81
C ALA A 350 -6.04 11.44 -3.32
N VAL A 351 -6.04 12.55 -2.58
CA VAL A 351 -6.62 12.64 -1.24
C VAL A 351 -7.75 13.66 -1.28
N ARG A 352 -8.97 13.20 -1.01
CA ARG A 352 -10.20 13.98 -1.19
C ARG A 352 -10.99 14.06 0.11
N PRO A 353 -11.80 15.09 0.32
CA PRO A 353 -12.82 15.03 1.36
C PRO A 353 -13.84 13.94 1.05
N LYS A 354 -14.51 13.43 2.07
CA LYS A 354 -15.57 12.42 1.98
C LYS A 354 -16.81 12.91 2.71
N ILE A 355 -17.97 12.68 2.13
CA ILE A 355 -19.26 12.99 2.75
C ILE A 355 -19.99 11.68 3.01
N VAL A 356 -20.52 11.51 4.21
CA VAL A 356 -21.31 10.34 4.60
C VAL A 356 -22.65 10.83 5.13
N ILE A 357 -23.75 10.41 4.51
CA ILE A 357 -25.09 10.71 4.99
C ILE A 357 -25.46 9.67 6.06
N THR A 358 -25.67 10.13 7.28
CA THR A 358 -26.08 9.32 8.42
C THR A 358 -26.53 10.22 9.57
N PRO A 359 -27.52 9.85 10.38
CA PRO A 359 -28.34 8.64 10.29
C PRO A 359 -29.50 8.76 9.30
N THR A 360 -29.85 9.95 8.83
CA THR A 360 -31.06 10.20 8.03
C THR A 360 -30.79 11.06 6.78
N PRO A 361 -31.56 10.89 5.67
CA PRO A 361 -32.62 9.89 5.52
C PRO A 361 -32.07 8.47 5.35
N ASP A 362 -32.84 7.48 5.80
CA ASP A 362 -32.54 6.06 5.74
C ASP A 362 -33.69 5.27 5.06
N ALA A 363 -33.57 3.96 4.93
CA ALA A 363 -34.57 3.11 4.29
C ALA A 363 -35.94 3.09 5.00
N ASN A 364 -36.01 3.52 6.26
CA ASN A 364 -37.26 3.60 7.04
C ASN A 364 -37.90 4.99 6.95
N THR A 365 -37.23 5.94 6.33
CA THR A 365 -37.73 7.32 6.19
C THR A 365 -38.93 7.34 5.23
N ILE A 366 -40.02 7.98 5.67
CA ILE A 366 -41.22 8.19 4.89
C ILE A 366 -41.57 9.66 4.91
N LEU A 367 -41.55 10.31 3.77
CA LEU A 367 -41.90 11.73 3.61
C LEU A 367 -43.25 11.85 2.92
N THR A 368 -43.93 12.99 3.16
CA THR A 368 -45.19 13.35 2.51
C THR A 368 -44.99 14.55 1.61
N VAL A 369 -45.51 14.48 0.40
CA VAL A 369 -45.53 15.59 -0.57
C VAL A 369 -46.12 16.86 0.06
N GLY A 370 -45.44 18.00 -0.14
CA GLY A 370 -45.85 19.28 0.39
C GLY A 370 -45.49 19.53 1.85
N SER A 371 -44.99 18.52 2.57
CA SER A 371 -44.58 18.68 3.98
C SER A 371 -43.16 19.19 4.10
N SER A 372 -42.84 19.78 5.25
CA SER A 372 -41.50 20.25 5.61
C SER A 372 -40.91 19.43 6.76
N TYR A 373 -39.63 19.10 6.64
CA TYR A 373 -38.93 18.28 7.63
C TYR A 373 -37.68 19.01 8.10
N THR A 374 -37.67 19.45 9.33
CA THR A 374 -36.54 20.18 9.91
C THR A 374 -35.37 19.25 10.18
N ASN A 375 -34.17 19.65 9.72
CA ASN A 375 -32.90 18.91 9.93
C ASN A 375 -32.98 17.42 9.56
N LEU A 376 -33.71 17.09 8.52
CA LEU A 376 -33.89 15.72 8.06
C LEU A 376 -32.60 15.14 7.46
N ILE A 377 -31.95 15.91 6.57
CA ILE A 377 -30.77 15.45 5.87
C ILE A 377 -29.57 15.73 6.76
N LYS A 378 -28.87 14.68 7.18
CA LYS A 378 -27.70 14.79 8.07
C LYS A 378 -26.49 14.14 7.43
N TRP A 379 -25.34 14.76 7.59
CA TRP A 379 -24.08 14.25 7.05
C TRP A 379 -22.90 14.51 7.98
N THR A 380 -21.87 13.68 7.80
CA THR A 380 -20.52 13.92 8.30
C THR A 380 -19.63 14.29 7.14
N TYR A 381 -18.88 15.38 7.26
CA TYR A 381 -17.86 15.81 6.30
C TYR A 381 -16.49 15.41 6.85
N LEU A 382 -15.80 14.49 6.20
CA LEU A 382 -14.43 14.10 6.51
C LEU A 382 -13.48 15.00 5.71
N GLY A 383 -12.57 15.65 6.42
CA GLY A 383 -11.75 16.76 5.96
C GLY A 383 -12.15 18.06 6.64
N ASP A 384 -11.36 19.13 6.45
CA ASP A 384 -11.70 20.44 7.00
C ASP A 384 -12.92 21.04 6.27
N PRO A 385 -14.07 21.23 6.96
CA PRO A 385 -15.28 21.80 6.37
C PRO A 385 -15.27 23.33 6.29
N THR A 386 -14.20 24.00 6.78
CA THR A 386 -14.11 25.47 6.83
C THR A 386 -14.20 26.09 5.44
N ALA A 387 -15.06 27.09 5.29
CA ALA A 387 -15.31 27.77 4.01
C ALA A 387 -15.74 26.85 2.84
N ARG A 388 -16.31 25.67 3.17
CA ARG A 388 -16.82 24.72 2.17
C ARG A 388 -18.33 24.80 2.10
N THR A 389 -18.87 24.73 0.90
CA THR A 389 -20.31 24.67 0.62
C THR A 389 -20.63 23.31 0.02
N VAL A 390 -21.69 22.69 0.50
CA VAL A 390 -22.27 21.49 -0.09
C VAL A 390 -23.60 21.85 -0.78
N GLU A 391 -23.88 21.22 -1.88
CA GLU A 391 -25.16 21.24 -2.57
C GLU A 391 -25.87 19.91 -2.33
N ILE A 392 -27.20 20.02 -2.19
CA ILE A 392 -28.04 18.90 -1.80
C ILE A 392 -29.07 18.67 -2.90
N HIS A 393 -29.09 17.47 -3.46
CA HIS A 393 -29.99 17.07 -4.53
C HIS A 393 -30.76 15.82 -4.15
N TYR A 394 -31.89 15.59 -4.84
CA TYR A 394 -32.61 14.33 -4.76
C TYR A 394 -32.65 13.62 -6.11
N ASP A 395 -32.75 12.30 -6.07
CA ASP A 395 -33.10 11.42 -7.17
C ASP A 395 -34.48 10.85 -6.91
N THR A 396 -35.37 10.91 -7.89
CA THR A 396 -36.73 10.38 -7.79
C THR A 396 -36.79 8.86 -7.68
N GLY A 397 -35.70 8.15 -8.05
CA GLY A 397 -35.68 6.70 -8.17
C GLY A 397 -36.48 6.12 -9.35
N LEU A 398 -36.98 7.00 -10.24
CA LEU A 398 -37.77 6.63 -11.43
C LEU A 398 -36.92 6.59 -12.71
N GLY A 399 -35.61 6.73 -12.59
CA GLY A 399 -34.66 6.88 -13.69
C GLY A 399 -34.30 8.34 -13.95
N GLY A 400 -33.09 8.56 -14.55
CA GLY A 400 -32.57 9.91 -14.82
C GLY A 400 -31.55 10.41 -13.81
N GLY A 401 -31.48 9.82 -12.64
CA GLY A 401 -30.51 10.20 -11.60
C GLY A 401 -30.73 11.62 -11.05
N TYR A 402 -29.66 12.24 -10.60
CA TYR A 402 -29.68 13.60 -10.04
C TYR A 402 -29.60 14.64 -11.16
N VAL A 403 -30.66 15.35 -11.42
CA VAL A 403 -30.75 16.39 -12.47
C VAL A 403 -30.57 17.77 -11.86
N ASP A 404 -29.46 18.40 -12.20
CA ASP A 404 -29.08 19.74 -11.75
C ASP A 404 -29.55 20.81 -12.78
N PRO A 405 -30.17 21.94 -12.41
CA PRO A 405 -30.62 22.32 -11.08
C PRO A 405 -32.02 21.81 -10.69
N ALA A 406 -32.73 21.09 -11.56
CA ALA A 406 -34.15 20.76 -11.40
C ALA A 406 -34.47 19.93 -10.14
N GLN A 407 -33.50 19.22 -9.61
CA GLN A 407 -33.64 18.38 -8.42
C GLN A 407 -32.78 18.86 -7.25
N GLU A 408 -32.39 20.13 -7.25
CA GLU A 408 -31.70 20.75 -6.12
C GLU A 408 -32.68 21.01 -4.98
N ILE A 409 -32.31 20.60 -3.76
CA ILE A 409 -33.04 20.91 -2.53
C ILE A 409 -32.51 22.22 -1.94
N GLY A 410 -31.20 22.46 -2.07
CA GLY A 410 -30.54 23.67 -1.62
C GLY A 410 -29.06 23.50 -1.32
N GLU A 411 -28.46 24.54 -0.76
CA GLU A 411 -27.04 24.61 -0.40
C GLU A 411 -26.89 24.88 1.12
N ALA A 412 -25.79 24.40 1.69
CA ALA A 412 -25.43 24.67 3.08
C ALA A 412 -23.91 24.73 3.26
N ALA A 413 -23.45 25.34 4.37
CA ALA A 413 -22.07 25.17 4.80
C ALA A 413 -21.81 23.68 5.12
N ALA A 414 -20.67 23.13 4.68
CA ALA A 414 -20.31 21.73 4.96
C ALA A 414 -20.26 21.43 6.46
N SER A 415 -19.85 22.42 7.27
CA SER A 415 -19.81 22.38 8.73
C SER A 415 -21.17 22.34 9.41
N ALA A 416 -22.27 22.66 8.69
CA ALA A 416 -23.61 22.62 9.27
C ALA A 416 -24.04 21.20 9.64
N GLY A 417 -23.58 20.19 8.90
CA GLY A 417 -23.82 18.78 9.15
C GLY A 417 -25.28 18.34 9.02
N GLN A 418 -26.19 19.27 8.67
CA GLN A 418 -27.62 19.01 8.54
C GLN A 418 -28.34 20.04 7.67
N PHE A 419 -29.44 19.62 7.07
CA PHE A 419 -30.29 20.46 6.25
C PHE A 419 -31.77 20.11 6.38
N SER A 420 -32.63 21.11 6.31
CA SER A 420 -34.09 20.95 6.34
C SER A 420 -34.62 20.82 4.91
N TRP A 421 -35.47 19.84 4.67
CA TRP A 421 -36.15 19.72 3.39
C TRP A 421 -37.55 20.33 3.51
N ASN A 422 -37.68 21.54 3.01
CA ASN A 422 -38.94 22.26 3.03
C ASN A 422 -39.75 21.98 1.76
N ASN A 423 -41.07 21.81 1.93
CA ASN A 423 -42.00 21.61 0.82
C ASN A 423 -41.55 20.49 -0.15
N VAL A 424 -41.55 19.24 0.36
CA VAL A 424 -41.18 18.05 -0.44
C VAL A 424 -41.95 18.06 -1.76
N PRO A 425 -41.25 18.05 -2.93
CA PRO A 425 -41.91 18.15 -4.23
C PRO A 425 -42.81 16.96 -4.52
N ASN A 426 -43.66 17.10 -5.54
CA ASN A 426 -44.59 16.05 -5.93
C ASN A 426 -43.89 14.88 -6.65
N ILE A 427 -43.18 14.08 -5.87
CA ILE A 427 -42.47 12.86 -6.29
C ILE A 427 -43.00 11.69 -5.46
N ILE A 428 -43.90 10.90 -6.03
CA ILE A 428 -44.40 9.70 -5.36
C ILE A 428 -43.52 8.53 -5.82
N SER A 429 -42.69 7.99 -4.90
CA SER A 429 -41.74 6.94 -5.20
C SER A 429 -41.33 6.18 -3.94
N SER A 430 -41.00 4.90 -4.08
CA SER A 430 -40.45 4.05 -2.99
C SER A 430 -38.91 4.04 -2.98
N SER A 431 -38.25 4.76 -3.88
CA SER A 431 -36.80 4.65 -4.12
C SER A 431 -36.10 6.00 -4.20
N VAL A 432 -36.67 7.04 -3.58
CA VAL A 432 -36.05 8.37 -3.55
C VAL A 432 -34.71 8.31 -2.79
N LYS A 433 -33.70 9.00 -3.32
CA LYS A 433 -32.41 9.18 -2.64
C LYS A 433 -32.07 10.66 -2.52
N VAL A 434 -31.26 11.00 -1.56
CA VAL A 434 -30.63 12.30 -1.40
C VAL A 434 -29.13 12.15 -1.60
N ARG A 435 -28.51 13.10 -2.31
CA ARG A 435 -27.08 13.26 -2.44
C ARG A 435 -26.67 14.61 -1.85
N VAL A 436 -25.61 14.58 -1.02
CA VAL A 436 -24.89 15.77 -0.57
C VAL A 436 -23.53 15.75 -1.25
N ARG A 437 -23.16 16.82 -1.96
CA ARG A 437 -21.95 16.93 -2.78
C ARG A 437 -21.19 18.22 -2.44
N ASP A 438 -19.88 18.14 -2.32
CA ASP A 438 -19.04 19.34 -2.21
C ASP A 438 -19.05 20.12 -3.54
N LYS A 439 -19.29 21.44 -3.47
CA LYS A 439 -19.45 22.29 -4.64
C LYS A 439 -18.16 22.47 -5.46
N VAL A 440 -16.99 22.33 -4.83
CA VAL A 440 -15.67 22.46 -5.48
C VAL A 440 -15.07 21.09 -5.77
N PHE A 441 -15.07 20.18 -4.80
CA PHE A 441 -14.65 18.80 -4.98
C PHE A 441 -15.85 17.92 -5.29
N THR A 442 -16.38 18.03 -6.49
CA THR A 442 -17.62 17.35 -6.92
C THR A 442 -17.59 15.84 -6.80
N SER A 443 -16.40 15.25 -6.69
CA SER A 443 -16.21 13.82 -6.40
C SER A 443 -16.37 13.46 -4.90
N ALA A 444 -16.34 14.46 -4.01
CA ALA A 444 -16.66 14.28 -2.60
C ALA A 444 -18.17 14.36 -2.43
N LEU A 445 -18.83 13.23 -2.42
CA LEU A 445 -20.27 13.12 -2.29
C LEU A 445 -20.66 11.96 -1.37
N GLY A 446 -21.84 12.06 -0.77
CA GLY A 446 -22.50 11.01 -0.04
C GLY A 446 -23.93 10.84 -0.54
N GLU A 447 -24.42 9.62 -0.59
CA GLU A 447 -25.80 9.30 -0.95
C GLU A 447 -26.50 8.59 0.22
N SER A 448 -27.80 8.86 0.37
CA SER A 448 -28.63 8.15 1.33
C SER A 448 -29.00 6.75 0.83
N ALA A 449 -29.44 5.88 1.72
CA ALA A 449 -30.25 4.73 1.35
C ALA A 449 -31.54 5.20 0.64
N PRO A 450 -32.13 4.38 -0.23
CA PRO A 450 -33.43 4.71 -0.82
C PRO A 450 -34.51 4.75 0.26
N PHE A 451 -35.38 5.74 0.19
CA PHE A 451 -36.51 5.94 1.11
C PHE A 451 -37.79 6.27 0.36
N LYS A 452 -38.91 6.39 1.09
CA LYS A 452 -40.24 6.55 0.50
C LYS A 452 -40.73 8.00 0.56
N VAL A 453 -41.29 8.48 -0.55
CA VAL A 453 -42.10 9.72 -0.59
C VAL A 453 -43.50 9.35 -1.02
N LYS A 454 -44.49 9.71 -0.22
CA LYS A 454 -45.90 9.41 -0.43
C LYS A 454 -46.71 10.69 -0.65
N GLY A 455 -47.84 10.58 -1.29
CA GLY A 455 -48.87 11.59 -1.23
C GLY A 455 -49.43 11.71 0.20
N GLY A 456 -50.12 12.78 0.47
CA GLY A 456 -50.80 13.00 1.74
C GLY A 456 -52.31 13.00 1.59
N ILE A 457 -53.05 12.55 2.60
CA ILE A 457 -54.50 12.73 2.78
C ILE A 457 -54.70 13.35 4.16
N SER A 458 -55.51 14.39 4.23
CA SER A 458 -55.76 15.14 5.47
C SER A 458 -57.18 15.71 5.51
N ASN A 459 -57.54 16.32 6.62
CA ASN A 459 -58.83 17.05 6.80
C ASN A 459 -60.05 16.23 6.41
N VAL A 460 -60.06 14.93 6.73
CA VAL A 460 -61.21 14.04 6.40
C VAL A 460 -62.40 14.45 7.23
N LEU A 461 -63.50 14.79 6.53
CA LEU A 461 -64.80 15.08 7.16
C LEU A 461 -65.77 13.97 6.82
N PRO A 462 -66.77 13.66 7.71
CA PRO A 462 -67.17 14.43 8.93
C PRO A 462 -66.13 14.43 10.03
N ALA A 463 -65.96 15.60 10.68
CA ALA A 463 -65.02 15.73 11.80
C ALA A 463 -65.58 15.03 13.07
N ALA A 464 -64.66 14.89 14.04
CA ALA A 464 -65.00 14.37 15.35
C ALA A 464 -66.21 15.09 15.99
N GLY A 465 -67.09 14.33 16.57
CA GLY A 465 -68.29 14.83 17.22
C GLY A 465 -69.37 15.42 16.30
N ALA A 466 -69.14 15.44 14.99
CA ALA A 466 -70.17 15.89 14.04
C ALA A 466 -71.42 15.03 14.14
N ASN A 467 -72.60 15.65 14.09
CA ASN A 467 -73.90 14.96 14.01
C ASN A 467 -74.34 14.85 12.55
N LYS A 468 -74.56 13.64 12.09
CA LYS A 468 -75.11 13.34 10.76
C LYS A 468 -76.46 12.63 10.91
N THR A 469 -77.39 12.93 10.07
CA THR A 469 -78.72 12.33 10.10
C THR A 469 -78.75 11.11 9.20
N ALA A 470 -79.26 10.00 9.69
CA ALA A 470 -79.50 8.82 8.91
C ALA A 470 -80.46 9.10 7.75
N ASP A 471 -80.35 8.32 6.66
CA ASP A 471 -81.19 8.45 5.46
C ASP A 471 -81.08 9.81 4.73
N THR A 472 -79.94 10.44 4.90
CA THR A 472 -79.62 11.68 4.18
C THR A 472 -78.33 11.51 3.41
N THR A 473 -78.10 12.33 2.38
CA THR A 473 -76.85 12.34 1.67
C THR A 473 -75.73 12.83 2.60
N MET A 474 -74.74 11.99 2.78
CA MET A 474 -73.56 12.34 3.53
C MET A 474 -72.45 12.75 2.56
N ASN A 475 -71.92 13.95 2.73
CA ASN A 475 -70.75 14.41 2.00
C ASN A 475 -69.53 14.10 2.83
N VAL A 476 -68.64 13.29 2.24
CA VAL A 476 -67.29 13.00 2.74
C VAL A 476 -66.34 13.89 1.99
N THR A 477 -65.56 14.70 2.68
CA THR A 477 -64.55 15.57 2.06
C THR A 477 -63.20 15.32 2.67
N TRP A 478 -62.16 15.51 1.88
CA TRP A 478 -60.77 15.39 2.33
C TRP A 478 -59.86 16.27 1.46
N ASP A 479 -58.75 16.65 2.03
CA ASP A 479 -57.66 17.28 1.28
C ASP A 479 -56.61 16.24 0.93
N TYR A 480 -55.89 16.45 -0.20
CA TYR A 480 -54.80 15.59 -0.61
C TYR A 480 -53.63 16.37 -1.20
N THR A 481 -52.43 15.79 -1.09
CA THR A 481 -51.19 16.29 -1.71
C THR A 481 -50.54 15.19 -2.54
N GLY A 482 -49.89 15.59 -3.63
CA GLY A 482 -49.24 14.67 -4.56
C GLY A 482 -50.16 14.16 -5.66
N SER A 483 -49.58 13.52 -6.67
CA SER A 483 -50.29 12.96 -7.85
C SER A 483 -50.92 11.62 -7.48
N LEU A 484 -51.93 11.64 -6.62
CA LEU A 484 -52.76 10.48 -6.26
C LEU A 484 -53.83 10.28 -7.32
N ALA A 485 -53.96 9.06 -7.89
CA ALA A 485 -54.84 8.83 -9.06
C ALA A 485 -56.29 8.61 -8.67
N ASN A 486 -56.56 7.84 -7.62
CA ASN A 486 -57.92 7.45 -7.17
C ASN A 486 -57.95 7.32 -5.64
N PHE A 487 -59.15 7.45 -5.12
CA PHE A 487 -59.46 7.30 -3.70
C PHE A 487 -60.59 6.32 -3.50
N ASP A 488 -60.45 5.41 -2.53
CA ASP A 488 -61.52 4.54 -2.08
C ASP A 488 -62.02 5.07 -0.73
N VAL A 489 -63.34 5.22 -0.66
CA VAL A 489 -64.03 5.71 0.52
C VAL A 489 -64.69 4.55 1.25
N TYR A 490 -64.33 4.37 2.49
CA TYR A 490 -64.87 3.31 3.34
C TYR A 490 -65.61 3.93 4.54
N TYR A 491 -66.62 3.19 4.98
CA TYR A 491 -67.38 3.52 6.17
C TYR A 491 -67.32 2.38 7.18
N SER A 492 -67.27 2.71 8.45
CA SER A 492 -67.43 1.75 9.56
C SER A 492 -68.46 2.27 10.58
N PRO A 493 -69.42 1.41 10.99
CA PRO A 493 -70.40 1.78 11.99
C PRO A 493 -69.86 1.72 13.44
N SER A 494 -68.65 1.23 13.66
CA SER A 494 -68.14 1.06 15.02
C SER A 494 -66.72 1.60 15.20
N SER A 495 -66.40 2.13 16.37
CA SER A 495 -65.09 2.57 16.77
C SER A 495 -64.14 1.47 17.20
N GLY A 496 -64.56 0.20 17.19
CA GLY A 496 -63.72 -0.93 17.58
C GLY A 496 -62.56 -1.14 16.62
N SER A 497 -61.31 -1.10 17.09
CA SER A 497 -60.18 -1.61 16.39
C SER A 497 -60.22 -3.14 16.42
N PRO A 498 -59.99 -3.81 15.31
CA PRO A 498 -59.27 -3.43 14.10
C PRO A 498 -60.17 -3.25 12.86
N SER A 499 -59.58 -2.74 11.79
CA SER A 499 -60.14 -2.35 10.48
C SER A 499 -61.00 -3.37 9.73
N THR A 500 -61.46 -4.46 10.33
CA THR A 500 -62.22 -5.56 9.68
C THR A 500 -63.69 -5.20 9.43
N THR A 501 -64.16 -4.07 9.94
CA THR A 501 -65.59 -3.64 9.84
C THR A 501 -65.80 -2.53 8.80
N TYR A 502 -64.78 -2.14 8.07
CA TYR A 502 -64.90 -1.13 7.02
C TYR A 502 -65.52 -1.70 5.75
N VAL A 503 -66.57 -1.05 5.28
CA VAL A 503 -67.24 -1.40 4.00
C VAL A 503 -66.91 -0.32 2.98
N LEU A 504 -66.53 -0.72 1.77
CA LEU A 504 -66.31 0.20 0.65
C LEU A 504 -67.65 0.79 0.24
N VAL A 505 -67.77 2.10 0.27
CA VAL A 505 -68.98 2.86 -0.12
C VAL A 505 -68.85 3.52 -1.49
N GLY A 506 -67.65 3.60 -2.02
CA GLY A 506 -67.39 4.05 -3.36
C GLY A 506 -65.94 4.44 -3.64
N SER A 507 -65.65 4.74 -4.90
CA SER A 507 -64.37 5.17 -5.35
C SER A 507 -64.50 6.47 -6.16
N LEU A 508 -63.47 7.33 -6.09
CA LEU A 508 -63.44 8.60 -6.80
C LEU A 508 -62.09 8.79 -7.47
N LEU A 509 -62.07 9.20 -8.73
CA LEU A 509 -60.86 9.59 -9.42
C LEU A 509 -60.42 11.00 -8.96
N SER A 510 -59.14 11.21 -8.76
CA SER A 510 -58.61 12.52 -8.40
C SER A 510 -58.90 13.62 -9.45
N THR A 511 -59.08 13.22 -10.71
CA THR A 511 -59.50 14.11 -11.80
C THR A 511 -60.91 14.70 -11.63
N SER A 512 -61.70 14.10 -10.78
CA SER A 512 -63.05 14.58 -10.40
C SER A 512 -63.04 15.51 -9.17
N CYS A 513 -61.87 15.73 -8.63
CA CYS A 513 -61.68 16.61 -7.46
C CYS A 513 -61.29 18.01 -7.86
N ALA A 514 -61.59 18.99 -7.06
CA ALA A 514 -60.91 20.29 -7.12
C ALA A 514 -59.44 20.15 -6.77
N ALA A 515 -58.56 21.02 -7.23
CA ALA A 515 -57.12 20.92 -6.97
C ALA A 515 -56.82 20.84 -5.44
N GLY A 516 -56.36 19.69 -4.98
CA GLY A 516 -56.00 19.43 -3.59
C GLY A 516 -57.15 19.08 -2.64
N SER A 517 -58.44 19.09 -3.10
CA SER A 517 -59.57 18.76 -2.23
C SER A 517 -60.61 17.96 -3.01
N CYS A 518 -61.11 16.92 -2.38
CA CYS A 518 -62.16 16.02 -2.91
C CYS A 518 -63.43 16.05 -2.10
N SER A 519 -64.57 15.76 -2.80
CA SER A 519 -65.85 15.57 -2.16
C SER A 519 -66.56 14.37 -2.78
N PHE A 520 -67.01 13.47 -1.94
CA PHE A 520 -67.74 12.29 -2.31
C PHE A 520 -69.09 12.30 -1.60
N SER A 521 -70.17 12.30 -2.43
CA SER A 521 -71.53 12.29 -1.92
C SER A 521 -72.01 10.84 -1.89
N TRP A 522 -72.41 10.40 -0.71
CA TRP A 522 -72.90 9.06 -0.48
C TRP A 522 -74.30 9.14 0.16
N LEU A 523 -75.24 8.47 -0.50
CA LEU A 523 -76.60 8.35 0.05
C LEU A 523 -76.62 7.15 0.98
N ASP A 524 -76.92 7.42 2.23
CA ASP A 524 -76.97 6.45 3.29
C ASP A 524 -78.35 5.76 3.29
N THR A 525 -78.45 4.64 2.59
CA THR A 525 -79.70 3.85 2.43
C THR A 525 -79.66 2.51 3.16
N GLU A 526 -80.85 1.94 3.46
CA GLU A 526 -81.00 0.59 4.07
C GLU A 526 -80.26 -0.51 3.29
N ALA A 527 -80.12 -0.41 1.98
CA ALA A 527 -79.49 -1.41 1.16
C ALA A 527 -78.04 -1.71 1.52
N ASN A 528 -77.36 -0.78 2.21
CA ASN A 528 -75.98 -0.91 2.62
C ASN A 528 -75.79 -1.32 4.08
N ASN A 529 -76.84 -1.78 4.78
CA ASN A 529 -76.82 -2.21 6.20
C ASN A 529 -76.36 -1.13 7.20
N LEU A 530 -76.58 0.14 6.89
CA LEU A 530 -76.03 1.28 7.59
C LEU A 530 -77.12 2.08 8.36
N ASP A 531 -78.31 1.52 8.45
CA ASP A 531 -79.45 2.14 9.14
C ASP A 531 -79.39 1.98 10.68
N THR A 532 -78.27 2.39 11.27
CA THR A 532 -78.09 2.34 12.72
C THR A 532 -77.73 3.71 13.27
N VAL A 533 -78.40 4.09 14.38
CA VAL A 533 -78.00 5.23 15.18
C VAL A 533 -76.76 4.86 15.96
N LEU A 534 -75.69 5.57 15.72
CA LEU A 534 -74.38 5.27 16.32
C LEU A 534 -73.68 6.52 16.75
N ASN A 535 -72.95 6.41 17.90
CA ASN A 535 -72.11 7.49 18.41
C ASN A 535 -70.63 7.34 17.98
N THR A 536 -70.33 6.30 17.17
CA THR A 536 -68.97 5.83 16.93
C THR A 536 -68.72 5.53 15.45
N ALA A 537 -69.36 6.24 14.52
CA ALA A 537 -69.17 6.05 13.07
C ALA A 537 -67.86 6.64 12.59
N ARG A 538 -67.21 5.98 11.64
CA ARG A 538 -65.94 6.42 11.04
C ARG A 538 -65.95 6.34 9.51
N VAL A 539 -65.19 7.23 8.91
CA VAL A 539 -64.87 7.20 7.49
C VAL A 539 -63.36 6.97 7.34
N LYS A 540 -62.99 6.15 6.36
CA LYS A 540 -61.59 5.94 5.98
C LYS A 540 -61.42 6.23 4.48
N ILE A 541 -60.47 7.03 4.15
CA ILE A 541 -60.04 7.28 2.77
C ILE A 541 -58.74 6.55 2.50
N THR A 542 -58.66 5.80 1.44
CA THR A 542 -57.43 5.11 1.02
C THR A 542 -57.06 5.46 -0.40
N ASN A 543 -55.76 5.37 -0.70
CA ASN A 543 -55.22 5.39 -2.05
C ASN A 543 -54.35 4.14 -2.23
N ALA A 544 -54.66 3.32 -3.26
CA ALA A 544 -54.08 1.99 -3.46
C ALA A 544 -52.76 1.96 -4.26
N LEU A 545 -52.21 3.14 -4.67
CA LEU A 545 -51.19 3.20 -5.71
C LEU A 545 -49.75 2.89 -5.28
N LEU A 546 -49.44 2.76 -3.98
CA LEU A 546 -48.08 2.54 -3.54
C LEU A 546 -47.99 1.49 -2.46
N ASP A 547 -47.51 0.30 -2.88
CA ASP A 547 -47.01 -0.73 -1.97
C ASP A 547 -48.10 -1.55 -1.20
N THR A 548 -47.64 -2.63 -0.55
CA THR A 548 -48.42 -3.54 0.30
C THR A 548 -49.05 -2.87 1.54
N ALA A 549 -48.74 -1.59 1.80
CA ALA A 549 -49.36 -0.74 2.83
C ALA A 549 -49.99 0.48 2.14
N PRO A 550 -51.27 0.43 1.78
CA PRO A 550 -51.95 1.57 1.15
C PRO A 550 -51.97 2.77 2.08
N LEU A 551 -51.78 3.96 1.46
CA LEU A 551 -51.94 5.20 2.19
C LEU A 551 -53.38 5.32 2.65
N TYR A 552 -53.65 5.43 3.91
CA TYR A 552 -54.98 5.65 4.42
C TYR A 552 -55.00 6.68 5.57
N VAL A 553 -56.11 7.34 5.67
CA VAL A 553 -56.42 8.20 6.81
C VAL A 553 -57.82 7.88 7.26
N GLU A 554 -58.00 7.69 8.54
CA GLU A 554 -59.29 7.48 9.19
C GLU A 554 -59.65 8.75 9.97
N THR A 555 -60.96 8.98 10.12
CA THR A 555 -61.44 9.84 11.21
C THR A 555 -61.20 9.05 12.50
N ALA A 556 -60.18 9.44 13.27
CA ALA A 556 -59.59 8.58 14.29
C ALA A 556 -60.13 8.79 15.71
N GLY A 557 -60.23 7.75 16.47
CA GLY A 557 -60.31 7.64 17.92
C GLY A 557 -61.32 8.56 18.62
N ALA A 558 -60.83 9.63 19.27
CA ALA A 558 -61.67 10.67 19.82
C ALA A 558 -62.50 11.47 18.79
N SER A 559 -62.37 11.10 17.54
CA SER A 559 -62.91 11.76 16.33
C SER A 559 -64.08 11.06 15.71
N ASP A 560 -64.72 10.11 16.39
CA ASP A 560 -65.91 9.47 15.88
C ASP A 560 -67.01 10.51 15.71
N PHE A 561 -67.72 10.42 14.57
CA PHE A 561 -68.90 11.25 14.38
C PHE A 561 -70.17 10.49 14.79
N LYS A 562 -71.20 11.23 15.08
CA LYS A 562 -72.50 10.68 15.50
C LYS A 562 -73.46 10.60 14.35
N ARG A 563 -74.15 9.47 14.23
CA ARG A 563 -75.21 9.25 13.27
C ARG A 563 -76.53 9.16 14.01
N GLY A 564 -77.33 10.19 13.94
CA GLY A 564 -78.59 10.31 14.63
C GLY A 564 -79.79 9.88 13.76
N ALA A 565 -80.86 9.50 14.41
CA ALA A 565 -82.15 9.25 13.75
C ALA A 565 -82.76 10.56 13.24
N SER A 566 -83.58 10.44 12.23
CA SER A 566 -84.36 11.55 11.68
C SER A 566 -85.85 11.30 11.95
N LEU A 567 -86.47 12.33 12.39
CA LEU A 567 -87.95 12.40 12.52
C LEU A 567 -88.43 13.62 11.72
N SER A 568 -89.53 13.42 11.01
CA SER A 568 -90.19 14.51 10.30
C SER A 568 -91.72 14.48 10.48
N GLY A 569 -92.36 15.54 10.09
CA GLY A 569 -93.82 15.58 10.04
C GLY A 569 -94.52 15.44 11.42
N LEU A 570 -93.90 16.03 12.46
CA LEU A 570 -94.54 16.05 13.71
C LEU A 570 -95.82 16.90 13.61
N THR A 571 -96.95 16.28 13.76
CA THR A 571 -98.25 16.97 13.79
C THR A 571 -99.08 16.50 14.96
N VAL A 572 -99.73 17.43 15.55
CA VAL A 572 -100.81 17.12 16.53
C VAL A 572 -102.10 17.16 15.78
N PHE A 573 -102.78 16.01 15.77
CA PHE A 573 -103.99 15.85 14.99
C PHE A 573 -105.18 16.53 15.70
N ASN A 574 -106.11 17.12 14.96
CA ASN A 574 -107.31 17.83 15.40
C ASN A 574 -107.16 19.24 15.88
N GLY A 575 -106.17 19.97 15.41
CA GLY A 575 -106.15 21.40 15.60
C GLY A 575 -105.43 21.90 16.86
N PRO A 576 -105.30 23.20 17.05
CA PRO A 576 -104.47 23.78 18.10
C PRO A 576 -105.06 23.75 19.49
N ILE A 577 -106.28 23.17 19.66
CA ILE A 577 -106.92 23.11 20.94
C ILE A 577 -107.15 21.65 21.35
N VAL A 578 -106.56 21.24 22.47
CA VAL A 578 -106.77 19.93 23.07
C VAL A 578 -107.56 20.16 24.38
N ASN A 579 -108.76 19.54 24.48
CA ASN A 579 -109.59 19.64 25.64
C ASN A 579 -109.03 18.77 26.78
N VAL A 580 -108.99 19.33 27.99
CA VAL A 580 -108.57 18.55 29.16
C VAL A 580 -109.54 17.37 29.38
N GLY A 581 -108.92 16.14 29.48
CA GLY A 581 -109.68 14.89 29.62
C GLY A 581 -109.99 14.15 28.29
N SER A 582 -109.64 14.68 27.16
CA SER A 582 -109.77 14.06 25.90
C SER A 582 -108.78 12.91 25.76
N THR A 583 -109.29 11.73 25.31
CA THR A 583 -108.46 10.51 25.08
C THR A 583 -108.17 10.23 23.58
N SER A 584 -108.54 11.15 22.72
CA SER A 584 -108.48 10.92 21.27
C SER A 584 -107.52 11.86 20.51
N THR A 585 -106.56 12.43 21.16
CA THR A 585 -105.59 13.31 20.50
C THR A 585 -104.32 12.54 20.16
N ASP A 586 -104.15 12.31 18.88
CA ASP A 586 -102.98 11.59 18.34
C ASP A 586 -101.85 12.60 18.02
N ILE A 587 -100.65 12.31 18.48
CA ILE A 587 -99.44 12.94 18.03
C ILE A 587 -98.85 12.02 16.98
N ILE A 588 -98.81 12.55 15.77
CA ILE A 588 -98.34 11.75 14.64
C ILE A 588 -97.02 12.32 14.14
N TRP A 589 -96.11 11.45 13.89
CA TRP A 589 -94.83 11.80 13.22
C TRP A 589 -94.45 10.76 12.22
N THR A 590 -93.69 11.18 11.29
CA THR A 590 -93.08 10.24 10.33
C THR A 590 -91.67 9.88 10.82
N LYS A 591 -91.50 8.61 11.11
CA LYS A 591 -90.20 8.07 11.39
C LYS A 591 -89.42 8.00 10.05
N LEU A 592 -88.43 8.85 9.93
CA LEU A 592 -87.41 8.61 8.94
C LEU A 592 -86.46 7.59 9.58
N LYS A 593 -85.60 6.99 8.93
CA LYS A 593 -84.83 5.83 9.37
C LYS A 593 -83.87 6.05 10.55
N GLY A 594 -83.23 5.01 11.01
CA GLY A 594 -82.19 5.04 12.04
C GLY A 594 -82.68 4.64 13.43
N LEU A 595 -83.94 4.29 13.63
CA LEU A 595 -84.46 3.87 14.93
C LEU A 595 -84.67 2.34 14.95
N SER A 596 -84.05 1.67 15.89
CA SER A 596 -84.34 0.26 16.17
C SER A 596 -85.75 0.14 16.78
N THR A 597 -86.32 -1.05 16.67
CA THR A 597 -87.65 -1.38 17.25
C THR A 597 -87.65 -1.22 18.78
N THR A 598 -86.51 -1.13 19.39
CA THR A 598 -86.36 -0.99 20.87
C THR A 598 -86.11 0.44 21.34
N THR A 599 -85.98 1.41 20.42
CA THR A 599 -85.71 2.79 20.77
C THR A 599 -86.97 3.43 21.35
N GLN A 600 -86.93 3.85 22.61
CA GLN A 600 -88.00 4.63 23.29
C GLN A 600 -87.95 6.07 22.84
N MET A 601 -89.09 6.63 22.55
CA MET A 601 -89.24 8.04 22.22
C MET A 601 -89.89 8.76 23.41
N LYS A 602 -89.31 9.91 23.75
CA LYS A 602 -89.87 10.80 24.77
C LYS A 602 -90.59 11.92 24.05
N ILE A 603 -91.82 12.14 24.43
CA ILE A 603 -92.61 13.28 23.98
C ILE A 603 -92.70 14.27 25.14
N ASP A 604 -92.17 15.46 24.93
CA ASP A 604 -92.21 16.55 25.83
C ASP A 604 -93.17 17.64 25.27
N TYR A 605 -93.96 18.28 26.13
CA TYR A 605 -94.77 19.42 25.76
C TYR A 605 -94.44 20.63 26.64
N THR A 606 -94.56 21.81 26.10
CA THR A 606 -94.46 23.05 26.87
C THR A 606 -95.83 23.70 26.95
N THR A 607 -96.17 24.25 28.11
CA THR A 607 -97.38 25.02 28.35
C THR A 607 -97.18 26.48 28.01
#